data_05be927c81919ea627b5e688174844ff
#
_entry.id   05be927c81919ea627b5e688174844ff
#
_cell.length_a   1.000
_cell.length_b   1.000
_cell.length_c   1.000
_cell.angle_alpha   90.00
_cell.angle_beta   90.00
_cell.angle_gamma   90.00
#
_symmetry.space_group_name_H-M   'P 1'
#
loop_
_entity.id
_entity.type
_entity.pdbx_description
1 polymer ?
#
loop_
_entity_poly.entity_id
_entity_poly.type
_entity_poly.pdbx_seq_one_letter_code
_entity_poly.pdbx_strand_id
1 'polypeptide(L)'
;RIKALMICNSGLFNQQNANQAVGGMPMPPKEKLNEIHTPIIYILGGETDIAYGNGMDDFHRISHVPACATNFPVGHGGTYRQHHGGKFSVVAKAWLDWQLKGDKKAAMMFVGKDCDLSKRKDWTIEKNELFGKLK
;
A
#
# COMPACT_ATOMS: atom_id res chain seq x y z
N ARG A 1 3.23 19.91 3.09
CA ARG A 1 1.99 19.28 2.62
C ARG A 1 2.27 17.85 2.15
N ILE A 2 1.50 16.89 2.67
CA ILE A 2 1.59 15.49 2.24
C ILE A 2 1.03 15.38 0.82
N LYS A 3 1.77 14.72 -0.08
CA LYS A 3 1.39 14.53 -1.49
C LYS A 3 0.81 13.15 -1.75
N ALA A 4 1.31 12.13 -1.05
CA ALA A 4 0.89 10.74 -1.19
C ALA A 4 1.28 9.96 0.06
N LEU A 5 0.65 8.82 0.28
CA LEU A 5 0.99 7.89 1.36
C LEU A 5 1.47 6.55 0.78
N MET A 6 2.41 5.94 1.47
CA MET A 6 2.91 4.61 1.17
C MET A 6 3.05 3.83 2.47
N ILE A 7 2.26 2.79 2.62
CA ILE A 7 2.21 1.94 3.81
C ILE A 7 2.84 0.59 3.47
N CYS A 8 3.93 0.27 4.13
CA CYS A 8 4.70 -0.94 3.86
C CYS A 8 4.58 -1.92 5.02
N ASN A 9 4.12 -3.15 4.75
CA ASN A 9 3.94 -4.23 5.74
C ASN A 9 3.27 -3.74 7.04
N SER A 10 2.22 -2.94 6.91
CA SER A 10 1.53 -2.31 8.03
C SER A 10 0.05 -2.08 7.73
N GLY A 11 -0.72 -1.85 8.78
CA GLY A 11 -2.12 -1.45 8.75
C GLY A 11 -2.57 -1.12 10.18
N LEU A 12 -3.68 -0.42 10.30
CA LEU A 12 -4.27 -0.10 11.61
C LEU A 12 -4.90 -1.34 12.23
N PHE A 13 -4.77 -1.50 13.54
CA PHE A 13 -5.42 -2.61 14.26
C PHE A 13 -6.93 -2.43 14.34
N ASN A 14 -7.66 -3.53 14.29
CA ASN A 14 -9.08 -3.54 14.61
C ASN A 14 -9.31 -3.18 16.09
N GLN A 15 -10.33 -2.37 16.37
CA GLN A 15 -10.57 -1.79 17.69
C GLN A 15 -10.82 -2.76 18.84
N GLN A 16 -11.07 -4.03 18.59
CA GLN A 16 -11.24 -5.04 19.63
C GLN A 16 -10.00 -5.16 20.54
N ASN A 17 -8.89 -4.57 20.15
CA ASN A 17 -7.64 -4.52 20.90
C ASN A 17 -7.12 -3.08 21.09
N ALA A 18 -8.02 -2.14 21.41
CA ALA A 18 -7.67 -0.72 21.64
C ALA A 18 -6.57 -0.48 22.69
N ASN A 19 -6.19 -1.50 23.46
CA ASN A 19 -5.09 -1.48 24.42
C ASN A 19 -3.76 -1.97 23.85
N GLN A 20 -3.70 -2.35 22.57
CA GLN A 20 -2.44 -2.73 21.94
C GLN A 20 -1.67 -1.48 21.52
N ALA A 21 -0.69 -1.14 22.33
CA ALA A 21 0.31 -0.14 21.98
C ALA A 21 1.45 -0.82 21.22
N VAL A 22 1.87 -0.25 20.09
CA VAL A 22 3.11 -0.65 19.43
C VAL A 22 4.22 0.28 19.89
N GLY A 23 5.25 -0.28 20.53
CA GLY A 23 6.32 0.53 21.11
C GLY A 23 5.85 1.50 22.20
N GLY A 24 4.77 1.16 22.93
CA GLY A 24 4.21 2.01 24.00
C GLY A 24 3.32 3.16 23.51
N MET A 25 3.11 3.31 22.20
CA MET A 25 2.22 4.32 21.63
C MET A 25 0.85 3.73 21.25
N PRO A 26 -0.27 4.38 21.63
CA PRO A 26 -1.59 3.92 21.22
C PRO A 26 -1.72 4.00 19.69
N MET A 27 -2.26 2.95 19.08
CA MET A 27 -2.56 2.95 17.66
C MET A 27 -3.83 3.78 17.38
N PRO A 28 -3.84 4.60 16.32
CA PRO A 28 -5.03 5.32 15.93
C PRO A 28 -6.15 4.35 15.51
N PRO A 29 -7.40 4.71 15.74
CA PRO A 29 -8.54 3.89 15.33
C PRO A 29 -8.73 3.92 13.79
N LYS A 30 -9.43 2.92 13.26
CA LYS A 30 -9.73 2.79 11.81
C LYS A 30 -10.45 4.02 11.22
N GLU A 31 -11.22 4.75 12.01
CA GLU A 31 -11.91 5.98 11.60
C GLU A 31 -10.94 7.06 11.10
N LYS A 32 -9.68 7.03 11.53
CA LYS A 32 -8.63 7.92 11.03
C LYS A 32 -8.35 7.76 9.53
N LEU A 33 -8.70 6.63 8.96
CA LEU A 33 -8.61 6.43 7.50
C LEU A 33 -9.47 7.43 6.72
N ASN A 34 -10.59 7.91 7.32
CA ASN A 34 -11.47 8.90 6.70
C ASN A 34 -10.83 10.30 6.56
N GLU A 35 -9.75 10.56 7.30
CA GLU A 35 -9.02 11.84 7.24
C GLU A 35 -7.94 11.84 6.14
N ILE A 36 -7.70 10.70 5.48
CA ILE A 36 -6.77 10.62 4.35
C ILE A 36 -7.32 11.45 3.19
N HIS A 37 -6.49 12.33 2.64
CA HIS A 37 -6.87 13.24 1.56
C HIS A 37 -5.87 13.22 0.38
N THR A 38 -5.04 12.18 0.32
CA THR A 38 -4.04 11.98 -0.72
C THR A 38 -4.10 10.55 -1.25
N PRO A 39 -3.61 10.28 -2.46
CA PRO A 39 -3.46 8.91 -2.95
C PRO A 39 -2.63 8.05 -1.99
N ILE A 40 -3.01 6.78 -1.86
CA ILE A 40 -2.35 5.84 -0.96
C ILE A 40 -2.08 4.50 -1.62
N ILE A 41 -0.91 3.93 -1.34
CA ILE A 41 -0.56 2.56 -1.69
C ILE A 41 -0.22 1.75 -0.44
N TYR A 42 -0.69 0.51 -0.41
CA TYR A 42 -0.22 -0.54 0.50
C TYR A 42 0.71 -1.47 -0.24
N ILE A 43 1.88 -1.75 0.33
CA ILE A 43 2.85 -2.73 -0.19
C ILE A 43 3.04 -3.77 0.90
N LEU A 44 2.45 -4.94 0.72
CA LEU A 44 2.34 -5.99 1.72
C LEU A 44 3.05 -7.28 1.29
N GLY A 45 3.33 -8.13 2.25
CA GLY A 45 4.06 -9.39 2.07
C GLY A 45 3.20 -10.61 1.74
N GLY A 46 1.95 -10.42 1.29
CA GLY A 46 1.00 -11.51 1.04
C GLY A 46 0.37 -12.08 2.30
N GLU A 47 -0.39 -13.15 2.18
CA GLU A 47 -1.19 -13.73 3.28
C GLU A 47 -0.37 -14.17 4.50
N THR A 48 0.92 -14.43 4.34
CA THR A 48 1.83 -14.79 5.44
C THR A 48 2.41 -13.57 6.17
N ASP A 49 2.15 -12.37 5.67
CA ASP A 49 2.49 -11.13 6.37
C ASP A 49 1.50 -10.92 7.52
N ILE A 50 2.00 -10.78 8.75
CA ILE A 50 1.14 -10.51 9.92
C ILE A 50 0.34 -9.22 9.80
N ALA A 51 0.77 -8.28 8.97
CA ALA A 51 0.06 -7.03 8.68
C ALA A 51 -0.96 -7.16 7.53
N TYR A 52 -1.01 -8.28 6.82
CA TYR A 52 -1.85 -8.45 5.64
C TYR A 52 -3.33 -8.18 5.94
N GLY A 53 -3.87 -8.81 6.97
CA GLY A 53 -5.29 -8.64 7.35
C GLY A 53 -5.62 -7.18 7.68
N ASN A 54 -4.77 -6.52 8.45
CA ASN A 54 -4.97 -5.11 8.84
C ASN A 54 -4.80 -4.16 7.64
N GLY A 55 -3.78 -4.36 6.82
CA GLY A 55 -3.52 -3.52 5.65
C GLY A 55 -4.58 -3.66 4.57
N MET A 56 -5.06 -4.88 4.30
CA MET A 56 -6.13 -5.10 3.34
C MET A 56 -7.48 -4.57 3.85
N ASP A 57 -7.76 -4.70 5.15
CA ASP A 57 -8.97 -4.11 5.74
C ASP A 57 -8.93 -2.57 5.65
N ASP A 58 -7.79 -1.94 5.93
CA ASP A 58 -7.60 -0.51 5.71
C ASP A 58 -7.90 -0.13 4.26
N PHE A 59 -7.28 -0.82 3.31
CA PHE A 59 -7.48 -0.57 1.89
C PHE A 59 -8.96 -0.65 1.49
N HIS A 60 -9.68 -1.68 1.94
CA HIS A 60 -11.09 -1.86 1.60
C HIS A 60 -12.01 -0.80 2.22
N ARG A 61 -11.59 -0.12 3.28
CA ARG A 61 -12.32 1.01 3.88
C ARG A 61 -12.11 2.34 3.17
N ILE A 62 -11.08 2.46 2.33
CA ILE A 62 -10.73 3.71 1.66
C ILE A 62 -11.44 3.79 0.31
N SER A 63 -12.48 4.65 0.21
CA SER A 63 -13.24 4.87 -1.03
C SER A 63 -13.23 6.33 -1.52
N HIS A 64 -12.73 7.25 -0.71
CA HIS A 64 -12.80 8.70 -0.93
C HIS A 64 -11.53 9.30 -1.53
N VAL A 65 -10.45 8.53 -1.63
CA VAL A 65 -9.22 8.88 -2.35
C VAL A 65 -8.76 7.70 -3.20
N PRO A 66 -7.96 7.91 -4.24
CA PRO A 66 -7.37 6.80 -5.00
C PRO A 66 -6.50 5.93 -4.10
N ALA A 67 -6.81 4.64 -4.03
CA ALA A 67 -6.09 3.67 -3.22
C ALA A 67 -5.81 2.38 -4.00
N CYS A 68 -4.62 1.81 -3.82
CA CYS A 68 -4.30 0.48 -4.30
C CYS A 68 -3.55 -0.34 -3.23
N ALA A 69 -3.73 -1.64 -3.28
CA ALA A 69 -3.00 -2.60 -2.45
C ALA A 69 -2.23 -3.57 -3.33
N THR A 70 -0.93 -3.67 -3.07
CA THR A 70 -0.01 -4.56 -3.78
C THR A 70 0.54 -5.60 -2.82
N ASN A 71 0.64 -6.84 -3.27
CA ASN A 71 1.14 -7.94 -2.45
C ASN A 71 2.19 -8.74 -3.21
N PHE A 72 3.26 -9.10 -2.51
CA PHE A 72 4.27 -10.06 -2.95
C PHE A 72 4.51 -11.08 -1.83
N PRO A 73 4.46 -12.41 -2.08
CA PRO A 73 4.37 -13.43 -1.03
C PRO A 73 5.71 -13.69 -0.33
N VAL A 74 6.19 -12.75 0.47
CA VAL A 74 7.47 -12.82 1.20
C VAL A 74 7.33 -12.69 2.71
N GLY A 75 6.09 -12.48 3.20
CA GLY A 75 5.83 -12.28 4.62
C GLY A 75 6.18 -10.88 5.12
N HIS A 76 6.11 -10.70 6.45
CA HIS A 76 6.24 -9.39 7.12
C HIS A 76 7.61 -8.72 6.96
N GLY A 77 8.66 -9.49 6.77
CA GLY A 77 10.00 -8.94 6.52
C GLY A 77 10.17 -8.23 5.18
N GLY A 78 9.23 -8.43 4.25
CA GLY A 78 9.33 -7.87 2.91
C GLY A 78 10.64 -8.25 2.20
N THR A 79 11.12 -7.37 1.36
CA THR A 79 12.41 -7.55 0.66
C THR A 79 13.47 -6.55 1.12
N TYR A 80 13.26 -5.86 2.25
CA TYR A 80 14.09 -4.71 2.70
C TYR A 80 15.57 -5.06 2.91
N ARG A 81 15.87 -6.31 3.31
CA ARG A 81 17.24 -6.78 3.54
C ARG A 81 17.95 -7.28 2.27
N GLN A 82 17.24 -7.34 1.16
CA GLN A 82 17.82 -7.73 -0.12
C GLN A 82 18.60 -6.56 -0.73
N HIS A 83 19.50 -6.89 -1.65
CA HIS A 83 20.27 -5.88 -2.38
C HIS A 83 19.34 -4.81 -3.00
N HIS A 84 19.64 -3.55 -2.72
CA HIS A 84 18.80 -2.39 -3.10
C HIS A 84 17.32 -2.49 -2.69
N GLY A 85 17.00 -3.22 -1.62
CA GLY A 85 15.62 -3.38 -1.14
C GLY A 85 14.76 -4.34 -1.97
N GLY A 86 15.36 -5.05 -2.91
CA GLY A 86 14.70 -6.09 -3.68
C GLY A 86 13.49 -5.62 -4.48
N LYS A 87 12.49 -6.49 -4.61
CA LYS A 87 11.29 -6.22 -5.43
C LYS A 87 10.39 -5.15 -4.86
N PHE A 88 10.36 -4.96 -3.54
CA PHE A 88 9.58 -3.89 -2.90
C PHE A 88 10.08 -2.51 -3.30
N SER A 89 11.41 -2.32 -3.40
CA SER A 89 11.97 -1.02 -3.76
C SER A 89 11.59 -0.59 -5.18
N VAL A 90 11.42 -1.52 -6.10
CA VAL A 90 10.98 -1.24 -7.48
C VAL A 90 9.59 -0.62 -7.48
N VAL A 91 8.66 -1.20 -6.72
CA VAL A 91 7.28 -0.70 -6.59
C VAL A 91 7.25 0.63 -5.84
N ALA A 92 7.97 0.70 -4.71
CA ALA A 92 8.06 1.93 -3.92
C ALA A 92 8.64 3.10 -4.72
N LYS A 93 9.74 2.85 -5.45
CA LYS A 93 10.35 3.88 -6.31
C LYS A 93 9.40 4.36 -7.40
N ALA A 94 8.72 3.44 -8.08
CA ALA A 94 7.76 3.80 -9.13
C ALA A 94 6.60 4.65 -8.55
N TRP A 95 6.11 4.30 -7.36
CA TRP A 95 5.09 5.11 -6.67
C TRP A 95 5.57 6.53 -6.40
N LEU A 96 6.77 6.67 -5.81
CA LEU A 96 7.35 7.98 -5.48
C LEU A 96 7.65 8.81 -6.73
N ASP A 97 8.21 8.21 -7.78
CA ASP A 97 8.48 8.92 -9.03
C ASP A 97 7.19 9.42 -9.69
N TRP A 98 6.13 8.61 -9.68
CA TRP A 98 4.83 9.03 -10.18
C TRP A 98 4.21 10.15 -9.34
N GLN A 99 4.08 9.93 -8.03
CA GLN A 99 3.33 10.86 -7.15
C GLN A 99 4.06 12.17 -6.87
N LEU A 100 5.39 12.14 -6.80
CA LEU A 100 6.19 13.32 -6.42
C LEU A 100 6.75 14.06 -7.63
N LYS A 101 7.07 13.34 -8.72
CA LYS A 101 7.68 13.92 -9.91
C LYS A 101 6.73 13.98 -11.12
N GLY A 102 5.55 13.35 -11.02
CA GLY A 102 4.59 13.25 -12.13
C GLY A 102 5.06 12.34 -13.28
N ASP A 103 5.98 11.40 -12.99
CA ASP A 103 6.52 10.49 -13.99
C ASP A 103 5.44 9.55 -14.53
N LYS A 104 4.98 9.82 -15.75
CA LYS A 104 3.95 9.02 -16.42
C LYS A 104 4.41 7.60 -16.77
N LYS A 105 5.71 7.40 -16.98
CA LYS A 105 6.27 6.07 -17.23
C LYS A 105 6.22 5.24 -15.96
N ALA A 106 6.56 5.83 -14.81
CA ALA A 106 6.42 5.18 -13.51
C ALA A 106 4.95 4.85 -13.18
N ALA A 107 4.00 5.69 -13.60
CA ALA A 107 2.57 5.45 -13.43
C ALA A 107 2.09 4.15 -14.12
N MET A 108 2.73 3.74 -15.21
CA MET A 108 2.40 2.50 -15.93
C MET A 108 2.54 1.23 -15.08
N MET A 109 3.30 1.31 -13.98
CA MET A 109 3.37 0.23 -12.99
C MET A 109 1.99 -0.10 -12.41
N PHE A 110 1.13 0.91 -12.25
CA PHE A 110 -0.11 0.82 -11.46
C PHE A 110 -1.38 1.10 -12.26
N VAL A 111 -1.31 2.00 -13.25
CA VAL A 111 -2.49 2.55 -13.94
C VAL A 111 -2.91 1.66 -15.10
N GLY A 112 -4.24 1.53 -15.26
CA GLY A 112 -4.82 0.72 -16.32
C GLY A 112 -5.03 -0.75 -15.97
N LYS A 113 -5.89 -1.41 -16.73
CA LYS A 113 -6.23 -2.82 -16.52
C LYS A 113 -5.00 -3.74 -16.70
N ASP A 114 -4.16 -3.41 -17.68
CA ASP A 114 -2.97 -4.18 -18.03
C ASP A 114 -1.68 -3.51 -17.53
N CYS A 115 -1.73 -2.93 -16.33
CA CYS A 115 -0.56 -2.28 -15.73
C CYS A 115 0.60 -3.27 -15.52
N ASP A 116 1.83 -2.75 -15.46
CA ASP A 116 3.02 -3.61 -15.39
C ASP A 116 3.01 -4.56 -14.21
N LEU A 117 2.50 -4.11 -13.04
CA LEU A 117 2.48 -4.93 -11.83
C LEU A 117 1.53 -6.13 -11.96
N SER A 118 0.42 -6.00 -12.71
CA SER A 118 -0.52 -7.09 -12.94
C SER A 118 0.07 -8.24 -13.77
N LYS A 119 1.16 -7.98 -14.49
CA LYS A 119 1.86 -8.94 -15.35
C LYS A 119 3.10 -9.54 -14.68
N ARG A 120 3.52 -9.01 -13.52
CA ARG A 120 4.72 -9.50 -12.83
C ARG A 120 4.39 -10.73 -12.00
N LYS A 121 5.23 -11.75 -12.13
CA LYS A 121 5.10 -13.01 -11.38
C LYS A 121 5.02 -12.74 -9.87
N ASP A 122 4.07 -13.40 -9.21
CA ASP A 122 3.83 -13.40 -7.77
C ASP A 122 3.34 -12.07 -7.20
N TRP A 123 3.26 -11.00 -8.00
CA TRP A 123 2.61 -9.77 -7.59
C TRP A 123 1.11 -9.82 -7.81
N THR A 124 0.37 -9.26 -6.87
CA THR A 124 -1.05 -8.90 -7.04
C THR A 124 -1.25 -7.41 -6.82
N ILE A 125 -2.24 -6.84 -7.48
CA ILE A 125 -2.66 -5.45 -7.29
C ILE A 125 -4.18 -5.38 -7.26
N GLU A 126 -4.71 -4.75 -6.21
CA GLU A 126 -6.11 -4.36 -6.12
C GLU A 126 -6.22 -2.84 -6.11
N LYS A 127 -7.28 -2.31 -6.71
CA LYS A 127 -7.53 -0.87 -6.86
C LYS A 127 -8.95 -0.56 -6.43
N ASN A 128 -9.14 0.55 -5.69
CA ASN A 128 -10.49 1.03 -5.46
C ASN A 128 -11.05 1.71 -6.73
N GLU A 129 -12.32 2.06 -6.70
CA GLU A 129 -13.00 2.64 -7.88
C GLU A 129 -12.31 3.93 -8.36
N LEU A 130 -11.90 4.80 -7.46
CA LEU A 130 -11.23 6.06 -7.82
C LEU A 130 -9.87 5.82 -8.48
N PHE A 131 -9.09 4.86 -7.96
CA PHE A 131 -7.82 4.48 -8.57
C PHE A 131 -8.01 3.87 -9.96
N GLY A 132 -9.03 3.04 -10.12
CA GLY A 132 -9.36 2.39 -11.40
C GLY A 132 -9.73 3.38 -12.52
N LYS A 133 -10.13 4.61 -12.17
CA LYS A 133 -10.45 5.69 -13.14
C LYS A 133 -9.22 6.49 -13.59
N LEU A 134 -8.07 6.31 -12.95
CA LEU A 134 -6.83 7.00 -13.34
C LEU A 134 -6.33 6.50 -14.70
N LYS A 135 -5.85 7.43 -15.51
CA LYS A 135 -5.34 7.18 -16.88
C LYS A 135 -3.90 7.61 -17.01
#